data_36bcb30b8702038e80ade2f71e88affa
#
_entry.id   36bcb30b8702038e80ade2f71e88affa
#
_cell.length_a   1.000
_cell.length_b   1.000
_cell.length_c   1.000
_cell.angle_alpha   90.00
_cell.angle_beta   90.00
_cell.angle_gamma   90.00
#
_symmetry.space_group_name_H-M   'P 1'
#
loop_
_entity.id
_entity.type
_entity.pdbx_description
1 polymer ?
#
loop_
_entity_poly.entity_id
_entity_poly.type
_entity_poly.pdbx_seq_one_letter_code
_entity_poly.pdbx_strand_id
1 'polypeptide(L)'
;MLVSNSQLPEENQGVQVIVVIMGVSGSGKTTIGEQLAARLGCGFSDADEYHGPANKAKMAAGIPLTDEDRQPWLQAMHEAIAERARQGKDHVFACSALKRRYRDVLRGEVADVRLVFLQGPRDVLEERIANRRGHFFASALLDDQLANLEPPEKSEALIMDIRQAPDALIEQIVKALAATGCNQG
;
A
#
# COMPACT_ATOMS: atom_id res chain seq x y z
N MET A 1 16.72 -14.87 50.07
CA MET A 1 15.79 -15.18 48.98
C MET A 1 15.77 -13.99 48.03
N LEU A 2 16.47 -14.12 46.92
CA LEU A 2 16.51 -13.07 45.89
C LEU A 2 15.37 -13.30 44.90
N VAL A 3 14.39 -12.39 44.87
CA VAL A 3 13.33 -12.38 43.84
C VAL A 3 13.92 -11.81 42.57
N SER A 4 14.03 -12.70 41.59
CA SER A 4 14.45 -12.36 40.22
C SER A 4 13.40 -11.45 39.59
N ASN A 5 13.80 -10.21 39.33
CA ASN A 5 12.98 -9.25 38.61
C ASN A 5 13.11 -9.58 37.11
N SER A 6 12.15 -10.34 36.56
CA SER A 6 12.05 -10.57 35.13
C SER A 6 11.59 -9.26 34.47
N GLN A 7 12.52 -8.48 33.99
CA GLN A 7 12.24 -7.36 33.09
C GLN A 7 11.60 -7.92 31.82
N LEU A 8 10.32 -7.56 31.60
CA LEU A 8 9.66 -7.68 30.31
C LEU A 8 10.46 -6.83 29.31
N PRO A 9 10.60 -7.28 28.06
CA PRO A 9 11.28 -6.47 27.05
C PRO A 9 10.54 -5.12 26.93
N GLU A 10 11.30 -4.03 26.97
CA GLU A 10 10.81 -2.68 26.72
C GLU A 10 10.10 -2.69 25.37
N GLU A 11 8.78 -2.48 25.38
CA GLU A 11 8.00 -2.21 24.16
C GLU A 11 8.65 -1.01 23.48
N ASN A 12 9.20 -1.25 22.31
CA ASN A 12 9.75 -0.21 21.46
C ASN A 12 8.62 0.80 21.15
N GLN A 13 8.59 1.92 21.89
CA GLN A 13 7.65 3.02 21.66
C GLN A 13 8.05 3.78 20.38
N GLY A 14 8.25 3.05 19.29
CA GLY A 14 8.37 3.59 17.95
C GLY A 14 7.04 4.23 17.54
N VAL A 15 7.11 5.38 16.88
CA VAL A 15 5.94 6.02 16.27
C VAL A 15 5.25 4.99 15.39
N GLN A 16 3.99 4.69 15.71
CA GLN A 16 3.16 3.78 14.92
C GLN A 16 3.15 4.23 13.45
N VAL A 17 3.31 3.27 12.54
CA VAL A 17 3.31 3.57 11.11
C VAL A 17 2.34 2.68 10.34
N ILE A 18 1.43 3.30 9.60
CA ILE A 18 0.61 2.62 8.61
C ILE A 18 1.10 3.03 7.22
N VAL A 19 1.49 2.05 6.42
CA VAL A 19 2.01 2.28 5.07
C VAL A 19 1.02 1.78 4.04
N VAL A 20 0.70 2.60 3.04
CA VAL A 20 -0.07 2.19 1.86
C VAL A 20 0.85 2.23 0.64
N ILE A 21 1.19 1.05 0.12
CA ILE A 21 1.96 0.90 -1.12
C ILE A 21 0.98 1.04 -2.29
N MET A 22 1.17 2.05 -3.12
CA MET A 22 0.28 2.35 -4.24
C MET A 22 0.98 2.31 -5.61
N GLY A 23 0.18 2.21 -6.65
CA GLY A 23 0.64 2.18 -8.04
C GLY A 23 -0.25 1.33 -8.93
N VAL A 24 0.02 1.34 -10.24
CA VAL A 24 -0.73 0.58 -11.24
C VAL A 24 -0.39 -0.92 -11.20
N SER A 25 -1.10 -1.72 -11.98
CA SER A 25 -0.78 -3.13 -12.21
C SER A 25 0.66 -3.28 -12.72
N GLY A 26 1.36 -4.33 -12.29
CA GLY A 26 2.77 -4.55 -12.66
C GLY A 26 3.78 -3.74 -11.86
N SER A 27 3.37 -2.75 -11.04
CA SER A 27 4.32 -1.95 -10.25
C SER A 27 5.00 -2.71 -9.11
N GLY A 28 4.46 -3.85 -8.67
CA GLY A 28 5.06 -4.70 -7.63
C GLY A 28 4.54 -4.45 -6.22
N LYS A 29 3.37 -3.82 -6.06
CA LYS A 29 2.77 -3.47 -4.76
C LYS A 29 2.75 -4.62 -3.75
N THR A 30 2.22 -5.77 -4.14
CA THR A 30 2.10 -6.94 -3.26
C THR A 30 3.48 -7.42 -2.82
N THR A 31 4.41 -7.58 -3.78
CA THR A 31 5.78 -8.04 -3.48
C THR A 31 6.51 -7.09 -2.53
N ILE A 32 6.50 -5.79 -2.84
CA ILE A 32 7.14 -4.77 -1.98
C ILE A 32 6.42 -4.66 -0.64
N GLY A 33 5.09 -4.73 -0.62
CA GLY A 33 4.29 -4.65 0.59
C GLY A 33 4.55 -5.81 1.55
N GLU A 34 4.56 -7.05 1.07
CA GLU A 34 4.86 -8.24 1.86
C GLU A 34 6.27 -8.20 2.44
N GLN A 35 7.26 -7.86 1.61
CA GLN A 35 8.65 -7.80 2.04
C GLN A 35 8.88 -6.64 3.03
N LEU A 36 8.25 -5.48 2.81
CA LEU A 36 8.31 -4.36 3.75
C LEU A 36 7.67 -4.74 5.10
N ALA A 37 6.50 -5.38 5.08
CA ALA A 37 5.83 -5.84 6.30
C ALA A 37 6.71 -6.83 7.09
N ALA A 38 7.32 -7.80 6.40
CA ALA A 38 8.28 -8.72 7.01
C ALA A 38 9.49 -7.98 7.61
N ARG A 39 10.02 -6.98 6.91
CA ARG A 39 11.16 -6.16 7.38
C ARG A 39 10.83 -5.29 8.58
N LEU A 40 9.58 -4.82 8.68
CA LEU A 40 9.07 -4.03 9.81
C LEU A 40 8.55 -4.90 10.96
N GLY A 41 8.40 -6.22 10.75
CA GLY A 41 7.81 -7.14 11.73
C GLY A 41 6.31 -6.91 11.97
N CYS A 42 5.59 -6.44 10.95
CA CYS A 42 4.16 -6.11 11.05
C CYS A 42 3.29 -6.90 10.05
N GLY A 43 1.98 -6.68 10.10
CA GLY A 43 1.03 -7.34 9.20
C GLY A 43 0.99 -6.72 7.81
N PHE A 44 0.52 -7.52 6.83
CA PHE A 44 0.25 -7.10 5.46
C PHE A 44 -1.19 -7.43 5.07
N SER A 45 -1.82 -6.57 4.26
CA SER A 45 -3.13 -6.82 3.64
C SER A 45 -3.15 -6.26 2.21
N ASP A 46 -3.72 -7.03 1.28
CA ASP A 46 -3.99 -6.55 -0.07
C ASP A 46 -5.41 -5.97 -0.14
N ALA A 47 -5.55 -4.79 -0.74
CA ALA A 47 -6.83 -4.12 -0.90
C ALA A 47 -7.87 -4.94 -1.68
N ASP A 48 -7.41 -5.85 -2.54
CA ASP A 48 -8.30 -6.72 -3.31
C ASP A 48 -9.14 -7.65 -2.41
N GLU A 49 -8.68 -7.93 -1.19
CA GLU A 49 -9.42 -8.73 -0.20
C GLU A 49 -10.71 -8.03 0.28
N TYR A 50 -10.72 -6.71 0.27
CA TYR A 50 -11.82 -5.87 0.78
C TYR A 50 -12.93 -5.62 -0.25
N HIS A 51 -12.77 -6.06 -1.50
CA HIS A 51 -13.85 -5.98 -2.48
C HIS A 51 -15.02 -6.88 -2.11
N GLY A 52 -16.21 -6.30 -2.11
CA GLY A 52 -17.46 -7.05 -1.95
C GLY A 52 -17.74 -8.02 -3.12
N PRO A 53 -18.69 -8.96 -2.94
CA PRO A 53 -19.00 -9.98 -3.95
C PRO A 53 -19.37 -9.39 -5.32
N ALA A 54 -20.10 -8.29 -5.36
CA ALA A 54 -20.51 -7.62 -6.61
C ALA A 54 -19.30 -7.11 -7.41
N ASN A 55 -18.32 -6.47 -6.74
CA ASN A 55 -17.10 -6.00 -7.37
C ASN A 55 -16.23 -7.16 -7.85
N LYS A 56 -16.09 -8.21 -7.03
CA LYS A 56 -15.35 -9.43 -7.40
C LYS A 56 -15.96 -10.10 -8.65
N ALA A 57 -17.29 -10.13 -8.76
CA ALA A 57 -17.97 -10.66 -9.95
C ALA A 57 -17.72 -9.81 -11.20
N LYS A 58 -17.78 -8.47 -11.09
CA LYS A 58 -17.44 -7.55 -12.21
C LYS A 58 -15.98 -7.73 -12.65
N MET A 59 -15.06 -7.74 -11.70
CA MET A 59 -13.63 -7.93 -11.97
C MET A 59 -13.36 -9.27 -12.66
N ALA A 60 -13.98 -10.36 -12.20
CA ALA A 60 -13.86 -11.68 -12.82
C ALA A 60 -14.42 -11.72 -14.25
N ALA A 61 -15.46 -10.92 -14.54
CA ALA A 61 -16.04 -10.76 -15.86
C ALA A 61 -15.29 -9.76 -16.76
N GLY A 62 -14.19 -9.16 -16.27
CA GLY A 62 -13.44 -8.14 -17.00
C GLY A 62 -14.19 -6.80 -17.13
N ILE A 63 -15.19 -6.57 -16.31
CA ILE A 63 -15.99 -5.33 -16.31
C ILE A 63 -15.30 -4.31 -15.41
N PRO A 64 -14.93 -3.11 -15.94
CA PRO A 64 -14.33 -2.05 -15.13
C PRO A 64 -15.26 -1.60 -14.00
N LEU A 65 -14.70 -1.36 -12.83
CA LEU A 65 -15.44 -0.78 -11.71
C LEU A 65 -15.62 0.72 -11.92
N THR A 66 -16.85 1.23 -11.67
CA THR A 66 -17.11 2.67 -11.59
C THR A 66 -16.62 3.25 -10.26
N ASP A 67 -16.67 4.57 -10.13
CA ASP A 67 -16.35 5.23 -8.88
C ASP A 67 -17.35 4.87 -7.77
N GLU A 68 -18.62 4.71 -8.12
CA GLU A 68 -19.68 4.26 -7.20
C GLU A 68 -19.43 2.82 -6.73
N ASP A 69 -19.00 1.94 -7.61
CA ASP A 69 -18.61 0.57 -7.25
C ASP A 69 -17.45 0.55 -6.23
N ARG A 70 -16.53 1.51 -6.34
CA ARG A 70 -15.34 1.59 -5.47
C ARG A 70 -15.63 2.19 -4.10
N GLN A 71 -16.69 2.97 -3.93
CA GLN A 71 -16.99 3.64 -2.66
C GLN A 71 -17.08 2.68 -1.45
N PRO A 72 -17.87 1.59 -1.48
CA PRO A 72 -17.93 0.66 -0.36
C PRO A 72 -16.58 -0.01 -0.06
N TRP A 73 -15.80 -0.29 -1.11
CA TRP A 73 -14.47 -0.88 -0.99
C TRP A 73 -13.47 0.09 -0.36
N LEU A 74 -13.46 1.36 -0.78
CA LEU A 74 -12.61 2.40 -0.17
C LEU A 74 -12.97 2.62 1.30
N GLN A 75 -14.27 2.60 1.63
CA GLN A 75 -14.73 2.72 3.00
C GLN A 75 -14.26 1.54 3.86
N ALA A 76 -14.39 0.31 3.38
CA ALA A 76 -13.91 -0.88 4.08
C ALA A 76 -12.39 -0.85 4.31
N MET A 77 -11.63 -0.35 3.32
CA MET A 77 -10.19 -0.13 3.45
C MET A 77 -9.86 0.93 4.50
N HIS A 78 -10.56 2.07 4.48
CA HIS A 78 -10.39 3.12 5.49
C HIS A 78 -10.67 2.58 6.90
N GLU A 79 -11.75 1.81 7.08
CA GLU A 79 -12.08 1.19 8.36
C GLU A 79 -10.99 0.25 8.86
N ALA A 80 -10.41 -0.56 7.95
CA ALA A 80 -9.30 -1.43 8.28
C ALA A 80 -8.04 -0.63 8.70
N ILE A 81 -7.71 0.44 7.98
CA ILE A 81 -6.61 1.35 8.31
C ILE A 81 -6.85 2.00 9.68
N ALA A 82 -8.03 2.56 9.91
CA ALA A 82 -8.40 3.21 11.17
C ALA A 82 -8.38 2.22 12.35
N GLU A 83 -8.79 0.97 12.13
CA GLU A 83 -8.74 -0.06 13.16
C GLU A 83 -7.29 -0.39 13.56
N ARG A 84 -6.37 -0.53 12.59
CA ARG A 84 -4.94 -0.74 12.91
C ARG A 84 -4.35 0.44 13.67
N ALA A 85 -4.69 1.65 13.26
CA ALA A 85 -4.30 2.87 13.94
C ALA A 85 -4.78 2.90 15.40
N ARG A 86 -6.06 2.59 15.65
CA ARG A 86 -6.61 2.52 17.01
C ARG A 86 -5.97 1.45 17.89
N GLN A 87 -5.52 0.36 17.27
CA GLN A 87 -4.81 -0.72 17.97
C GLN A 87 -3.34 -0.40 18.26
N GLY A 88 -2.81 0.71 17.79
CA GLY A 88 -1.39 1.02 17.90
C GLY A 88 -0.49 0.05 17.14
N LYS A 89 -0.98 -0.58 16.05
CA LYS A 89 -0.26 -1.61 15.31
C LYS A 89 0.23 -1.08 13.98
N ASP A 90 1.51 -1.29 13.72
CA ASP A 90 2.08 -1.10 12.40
C ASP A 90 1.44 -2.04 11.39
N HIS A 91 1.21 -1.55 10.18
CA HIS A 91 0.63 -2.37 9.11
C HIS A 91 0.97 -1.83 7.73
N VAL A 92 1.14 -2.73 6.78
CA VAL A 92 1.35 -2.40 5.37
C VAL A 92 0.14 -2.84 4.56
N PHE A 93 -0.42 -1.93 3.78
CA PHE A 93 -1.48 -2.20 2.82
C PHE A 93 -0.96 -2.05 1.40
N ALA A 94 -1.38 -2.91 0.47
CA ALA A 94 -1.22 -2.72 -0.96
C ALA A 94 -2.56 -2.28 -1.56
N CYS A 95 -2.59 -1.12 -2.23
CA CYS A 95 -3.80 -0.59 -2.85
C CYS A 95 -3.43 0.21 -4.10
N SER A 96 -4.20 0.11 -5.20
CA SER A 96 -3.91 0.91 -6.39
C SER A 96 -3.97 2.42 -6.12
N ALA A 97 -4.95 2.90 -5.37
CA ALA A 97 -5.12 4.28 -4.88
C ALA A 97 -4.86 5.36 -5.94
N LEU A 98 -5.32 5.13 -7.19
CA LEU A 98 -4.91 5.88 -8.38
C LEU A 98 -5.33 7.34 -8.38
N LYS A 99 -6.51 7.66 -7.87
CA LYS A 99 -7.05 9.03 -7.83
C LYS A 99 -6.80 9.67 -6.48
N ARG A 100 -6.55 10.99 -6.46
CA ARG A 100 -6.34 11.74 -5.22
C ARG A 100 -7.50 11.54 -4.23
N ARG A 101 -8.74 11.64 -4.71
CA ARG A 101 -9.92 11.42 -3.88
C ARG A 101 -9.98 10.03 -3.23
N TYR A 102 -9.39 8.98 -3.85
CA TYR A 102 -9.32 7.66 -3.24
C TYR A 102 -8.31 7.67 -2.08
N ARG A 103 -7.16 8.32 -2.28
CA ARG A 103 -6.14 8.47 -1.24
C ARG A 103 -6.65 9.30 -0.05
N ASP A 104 -7.45 10.33 -0.33
CA ASP A 104 -8.09 11.14 0.71
C ASP A 104 -9.06 10.30 1.55
N VAL A 105 -9.87 9.43 0.92
CA VAL A 105 -10.75 8.49 1.63
C VAL A 105 -9.94 7.49 2.46
N LEU A 106 -8.87 6.90 1.90
CA LEU A 106 -8.05 5.93 2.62
C LEU A 106 -7.39 6.52 3.86
N ARG A 107 -6.92 7.76 3.78
CA ARG A 107 -6.35 8.49 4.92
C ARG A 107 -7.43 8.86 5.93
N GLY A 108 -8.53 9.44 5.46
CA GLY A 108 -9.54 10.02 6.33
C GLY A 108 -8.91 10.94 7.38
N GLU A 109 -9.26 10.74 8.64
CA GLU A 109 -8.73 11.47 9.79
C GLU A 109 -7.53 10.76 10.48
N VAL A 110 -7.03 9.65 9.91
CA VAL A 110 -5.90 8.90 10.48
C VAL A 110 -4.60 9.66 10.22
N ALA A 111 -3.95 10.12 11.27
CA ALA A 111 -2.84 11.08 11.19
C ALA A 111 -1.58 10.50 10.49
N ASP A 112 -1.22 9.25 10.73
CA ASP A 112 0.08 8.69 10.35
C ASP A 112 0.02 7.65 9.23
N VAL A 113 -0.84 7.86 8.22
CA VAL A 113 -0.86 7.05 7.01
C VAL A 113 0.21 7.56 6.03
N ARG A 114 1.20 6.72 5.76
CA ARG A 114 2.29 7.01 4.83
C ARG A 114 2.02 6.35 3.47
N LEU A 115 1.99 7.15 2.43
CA LEU A 115 1.85 6.65 1.06
C LEU A 115 3.21 6.42 0.43
N VAL A 116 3.37 5.27 -0.23
CA VAL A 116 4.55 4.93 -1.04
C VAL A 116 4.07 4.64 -2.46
N PHE A 117 4.45 5.47 -3.40
CA PHE A 117 4.06 5.34 -4.80
C PHE A 117 5.15 4.63 -5.61
N LEU A 118 4.82 3.44 -6.10
CA LEU A 118 5.66 2.67 -7.00
C LEU A 118 5.45 3.15 -8.44
N GLN A 119 6.38 3.97 -8.92
CA GLN A 119 6.35 4.57 -10.25
C GLN A 119 7.36 3.90 -11.19
N GLY A 120 6.96 3.67 -12.43
CA GLY A 120 7.85 3.19 -13.47
C GLY A 120 7.35 3.47 -14.87
N PRO A 121 8.23 3.35 -15.86
CA PRO A 121 7.86 3.53 -17.25
C PRO A 121 6.97 2.38 -17.74
N ARG A 122 6.16 2.69 -18.76
CA ARG A 122 5.14 1.79 -19.28
C ARG A 122 5.71 0.45 -19.76
N ASP A 123 6.81 0.47 -20.47
CA ASP A 123 7.49 -0.71 -21.00
C ASP A 123 7.89 -1.72 -19.90
N VAL A 124 8.40 -1.23 -18.77
CA VAL A 124 8.72 -2.06 -17.60
C VAL A 124 7.47 -2.65 -16.97
N LEU A 125 6.38 -1.88 -16.90
CA LEU A 125 5.09 -2.35 -16.38
C LEU A 125 4.50 -3.44 -17.29
N GLU A 126 4.50 -3.23 -18.61
CA GLU A 126 4.03 -4.18 -19.61
C GLU A 126 4.84 -5.48 -19.58
N GLU A 127 6.17 -5.41 -19.50
CA GLU A 127 7.03 -6.58 -19.37
C GLU A 127 6.70 -7.39 -18.11
N ARG A 128 6.55 -6.74 -16.97
CA ARG A 128 6.21 -7.40 -15.70
C ARG A 128 4.83 -8.04 -15.72
N ILE A 129 3.87 -7.39 -16.36
CA ILE A 129 2.52 -7.94 -16.56
C ILE A 129 2.58 -9.13 -17.50
N ALA A 130 3.31 -9.04 -18.61
CA ALA A 130 3.47 -10.11 -19.59
C ALA A 130 4.10 -11.38 -18.99
N ASN A 131 4.99 -11.23 -18.03
CA ASN A 131 5.62 -12.34 -17.31
C ASN A 131 4.71 -13.01 -16.27
N ARG A 132 3.54 -12.44 -15.95
CA ARG A 132 2.52 -13.06 -15.10
C ARG A 132 1.57 -13.90 -15.96
N ARG A 133 1.17 -15.10 -15.48
CA ARG A 133 0.23 -15.98 -16.19
C ARG A 133 -1.13 -15.30 -16.32
N GLY A 134 -1.63 -15.07 -17.54
CA GLY A 134 -2.95 -14.47 -17.80
C GLY A 134 -2.94 -13.25 -18.74
N HIS A 135 -2.28 -13.30 -19.87
CA HIS A 135 -1.83 -12.18 -20.72
C HIS A 135 -2.89 -11.27 -21.35
N PHE A 136 -4.11 -11.71 -21.64
CA PHE A 136 -4.99 -10.96 -22.55
C PHE A 136 -5.77 -9.81 -21.89
N PHE A 137 -6.10 -9.90 -20.60
CA PHE A 137 -6.84 -8.85 -19.88
C PHE A 137 -5.93 -7.79 -19.23
N ALA A 138 -4.66 -8.08 -19.10
CA ALA A 138 -3.76 -7.30 -18.27
C ALA A 138 -3.29 -5.98 -18.92
N SER A 139 -3.19 -5.89 -20.25
CA SER A 139 -2.76 -4.65 -20.94
C SER A 139 -3.88 -3.61 -20.98
N ALA A 140 -5.12 -4.03 -21.26
CA ALA A 140 -6.27 -3.12 -21.25
C ALA A 140 -6.52 -2.55 -19.84
N LEU A 141 -6.31 -3.35 -18.79
CA LEU A 141 -6.38 -2.89 -17.42
C LEU A 141 -5.27 -1.87 -17.10
N LEU A 142 -4.06 -2.08 -17.61
CA LEU A 142 -2.97 -1.12 -17.41
C LEU A 142 -3.27 0.21 -18.10
N ASP A 143 -3.82 0.20 -19.32
CA ASP A 143 -4.20 1.40 -20.04
C ASP A 143 -5.24 2.21 -19.27
N ASP A 144 -6.30 1.55 -18.79
CA ASP A 144 -7.32 2.19 -17.95
C ASP A 144 -6.72 2.76 -16.66
N GLN A 145 -5.84 2.02 -16.00
CA GLN A 145 -5.20 2.48 -14.77
C GLN A 145 -4.27 3.66 -15.01
N LEU A 146 -3.48 3.67 -16.08
CA LEU A 146 -2.62 4.80 -16.43
C LEU A 146 -3.42 6.03 -16.80
N ALA A 147 -4.55 5.87 -17.51
CA ALA A 147 -5.45 6.96 -17.85
C ALA A 147 -6.15 7.58 -16.62
N ASN A 148 -6.39 6.77 -15.58
CA ASN A 148 -7.03 7.19 -14.33
C ASN A 148 -6.02 7.57 -13.24
N LEU A 149 -4.72 7.40 -13.47
CA LEU A 149 -3.69 7.71 -12.48
C LEU A 149 -3.53 9.23 -12.34
N GLU A 150 -3.76 9.72 -11.16
CA GLU A 150 -3.39 11.05 -10.69
C GLU A 150 -2.12 10.90 -9.82
N PRO A 151 -0.90 11.09 -10.38
CA PRO A 151 0.32 10.88 -9.63
C PRO A 151 0.36 11.76 -8.38
N PRO A 152 0.74 11.19 -7.21
CA PRO A 152 0.89 12.01 -6.01
C PRO A 152 2.12 12.91 -6.13
N GLU A 153 2.07 14.05 -5.46
CA GLU A 153 3.24 14.92 -5.29
C GLU A 153 4.19 14.34 -4.23
N LYS A 154 5.45 14.80 -4.24
CA LYS A 154 6.47 14.40 -3.24
C LYS A 154 6.10 14.78 -1.80
N SER A 155 5.25 15.78 -1.64
CA SER A 155 4.66 16.17 -0.35
C SER A 155 3.59 15.20 0.13
N GLU A 156 2.98 14.45 -0.80
CA GLU A 156 1.89 13.51 -0.51
C GLU A 156 2.39 12.08 -0.30
N ALA A 157 3.37 11.64 -1.07
CA ALA A 157 3.86 10.27 -1.06
C ALA A 157 5.37 10.17 -1.28
N LEU A 158 5.98 9.11 -0.74
CA LEU A 158 7.32 8.70 -1.09
C LEU A 158 7.30 8.05 -2.48
N ILE A 159 8.00 8.68 -3.45
CA ILE A 159 8.03 8.21 -4.85
C ILE A 159 9.19 7.24 -5.04
N MET A 160 8.89 6.01 -5.45
CA MET A 160 9.85 4.93 -5.66
C MET A 160 9.91 4.51 -7.12
N ASP A 161 11.11 4.51 -7.71
CA ASP A 161 11.34 4.05 -9.08
C ASP A 161 11.47 2.52 -9.11
N ILE A 162 10.49 1.85 -9.73
CA ILE A 162 10.42 0.38 -9.79
C ILE A 162 11.53 -0.28 -10.61
N ARG A 163 12.37 0.47 -11.33
CA ARG A 163 13.53 -0.08 -12.02
C ARG A 163 14.62 -0.56 -11.05
N GLN A 164 14.59 -0.09 -9.82
CA GLN A 164 15.48 -0.53 -8.77
C GLN A 164 15.13 -1.93 -8.26
N ALA A 165 16.10 -2.62 -7.70
CA ALA A 165 15.89 -3.91 -7.07
C ALA A 165 14.94 -3.78 -5.85
N PRO A 166 14.09 -4.78 -5.58
CA PRO A 166 13.16 -4.75 -4.44
C PRO A 166 13.82 -4.42 -3.10
N ASP A 167 14.96 -5.05 -2.80
CA ASP A 167 15.68 -4.81 -1.55
C ASP A 167 16.11 -3.35 -1.39
N ALA A 168 16.59 -2.73 -2.48
CA ALA A 168 16.99 -1.31 -2.47
C ALA A 168 15.78 -0.39 -2.22
N LEU A 169 14.62 -0.72 -2.80
CA LEU A 169 13.37 0.02 -2.56
C LEU A 169 12.95 -0.08 -1.09
N ILE A 170 13.00 -1.29 -0.52
CA ILE A 170 12.63 -1.53 0.88
C ILE A 170 13.54 -0.75 1.83
N GLU A 171 14.86 -0.78 1.61
CA GLU A 171 15.80 -0.01 2.43
C GLU A 171 15.54 1.50 2.37
N GLN A 172 15.25 2.04 1.19
CA GLN A 172 14.91 3.45 1.03
C GLN A 172 13.61 3.80 1.75
N ILE A 173 12.58 2.94 1.66
CA ILE A 173 11.30 3.14 2.35
C ILE A 173 11.53 3.15 3.86
N VAL A 174 12.19 2.13 4.41
CA VAL A 174 12.48 2.04 5.85
C VAL A 174 13.25 3.26 6.36
N LYS A 175 14.28 3.68 5.62
CA LYS A 175 15.05 4.88 5.97
C LYS A 175 14.19 6.16 5.97
N ALA A 176 13.30 6.31 4.99
CA ALA A 176 12.40 7.47 4.92
C ALA A 176 11.36 7.47 6.05
N LEU A 177 10.82 6.31 6.41
CA LEU A 177 9.88 6.17 7.53
C LEU A 177 10.56 6.55 8.86
N ALA A 178 11.78 6.08 9.09
CA ALA A 178 12.55 6.40 10.29
C ALA A 178 12.86 7.91 10.42
N ALA A 179 13.20 8.57 9.31
CA ALA A 179 13.51 10.00 9.29
C ALA A 179 12.31 10.88 9.65
N THR A 180 11.09 10.42 9.35
CA THR A 180 9.86 11.18 9.64
C THR A 180 9.43 11.05 11.10
N GLY A 181 9.77 9.94 11.77
CA GLY A 181 9.50 9.74 13.21
C GLY A 181 10.35 10.61 14.13
N CYS A 182 11.53 11.06 13.70
CA CYS A 182 12.41 11.92 14.49
C CYS A 182 12.03 13.42 14.50
N ASN A 183 11.06 13.85 13.69
CA ASN A 183 10.73 15.27 13.53
C ASN A 183 9.50 15.71 14.33
N GLN A 184 8.96 14.89 15.22
CA GLN A 184 7.79 15.19 16.07
C GLN A 184 8.15 15.22 17.57
N GLY A 185 9.40 15.51 17.89
CA GLY A 185 9.89 15.71 19.25
C GLY A 185 10.07 17.18 19.61
#